data_bdc0fd5feeece445352e8aedae2039d1
#
_entry.id   bdc0fd5feeece445352e8aedae2039d1
#
_cell.length_a   1.000
_cell.length_b   1.000
_cell.length_c   1.000
_cell.angle_alpha   90.00
_cell.angle_beta   90.00
_cell.angle_gamma   90.00
#
_symmetry.space_group_name_H-M   'P 1'
#
loop_
_entity.id
_entity.type
_entity.pdbx_description
1 polymer ?
#
loop_
_entity_poly.entity_id
_entity_poly.type
_entity_poly.pdbx_seq_one_letter_code
_entity_poly.pdbx_strand_id
1 'polypeptide(L)'
;MKLVTAIIKPFKLDDVRAALSEIGVSGMTVTEVKGFGRQRGHTELYRGAEYVVDFVPKTRIEVAVRTDLVDAVVEAILKSAKTGKVGDGKIFITDIQRVIRIRTGETDDAAL
;
A
#
# COMPACT_ATOMS: atom_id res chain seq x y z
N MET A 1 4.40 12.35 12.69
CA MET A 1 3.45 11.30 12.22
C MET A 1 3.47 11.24 10.69
N LYS A 2 3.51 10.07 10.16
CA LYS A 2 3.54 9.85 8.71
C LYS A 2 2.47 8.86 8.30
N LEU A 3 1.94 9.05 7.11
CA LEU A 3 1.10 8.07 6.44
C LEU A 3 1.98 7.33 5.43
N VAL A 4 2.10 6.02 5.60
CA VAL A 4 2.79 5.16 4.65
C VAL A 4 1.73 4.48 3.82
N THR A 5 1.73 4.77 2.53
CA THR A 5 0.82 4.19 1.55
C THR A 5 1.62 3.30 0.62
N ALA A 6 1.20 2.07 0.43
CA ALA A 6 1.84 1.16 -0.51
C ALA A 6 0.82 0.61 -1.50
N ILE A 7 1.19 0.62 -2.77
CA ILE A 7 0.43 -0.05 -3.82
C ILE A 7 1.18 -1.35 -4.13
N ILE A 8 0.53 -2.48 -3.88
CA ILE A 8 1.15 -3.80 -3.97
C ILE A 8 0.35 -4.73 -4.86
N LYS A 9 0.97 -5.83 -5.25
CA LYS A 9 0.25 -6.93 -5.91
C LYS A 9 -0.75 -7.54 -4.91
N PRO A 10 -1.99 -7.84 -5.33
CA PRO A 10 -3.03 -8.30 -4.41
C PRO A 10 -2.66 -9.54 -3.60
N PHE A 11 -1.95 -10.50 -4.21
CA PHE A 11 -1.57 -11.74 -3.53
C PHE A 11 -0.49 -11.55 -2.45
N LYS A 12 0.09 -10.36 -2.35
CA LYS A 12 1.07 -10.02 -1.32
C LYS A 12 0.46 -9.45 -0.04
N LEU A 13 -0.84 -9.19 -0.03
CA LEU A 13 -1.49 -8.54 1.10
C LEU A 13 -1.26 -9.27 2.42
N ASP A 14 -1.45 -10.58 2.46
CA ASP A 14 -1.30 -11.35 3.70
C ASP A 14 0.14 -11.33 4.21
N ASP A 15 1.11 -11.42 3.31
CA ASP A 15 2.53 -11.35 3.67
C ASP A 15 2.89 -9.98 4.27
N VAL A 16 2.39 -8.91 3.66
CA VAL A 16 2.62 -7.55 4.15
C VAL A 16 1.96 -7.34 5.52
N ARG A 17 0.72 -7.79 5.67
CA ARG A 17 0.01 -7.69 6.93
C ARG A 17 0.76 -8.41 8.06
N ALA A 18 1.23 -9.62 7.80
CA ALA A 18 2.00 -10.38 8.78
C ALA A 18 3.31 -9.67 9.15
N ALA A 19 4.04 -9.15 8.16
CA ALA A 19 5.28 -8.43 8.40
C ALA A 19 5.08 -7.16 9.22
N LEU A 20 4.02 -6.40 8.95
CA LEU A 20 3.69 -5.20 9.72
C LEU A 20 3.27 -5.54 11.15
N SER A 21 2.52 -6.62 11.32
CA SER A 21 2.11 -7.09 12.64
C SER A 21 3.33 -7.46 13.51
N GLU A 22 4.35 -8.07 12.94
CA GLU A 22 5.58 -8.43 13.65
C GLU A 22 6.31 -7.23 14.25
N ILE A 23 6.23 -6.08 13.61
CA ILE A 23 6.87 -4.85 14.11
C ILE A 23 5.93 -3.98 14.94
N GLY A 24 4.76 -4.52 15.31
CA GLY A 24 3.83 -3.85 16.21
C GLY A 24 2.82 -2.93 15.54
N VAL A 25 2.71 -2.95 14.22
CA VAL A 25 1.69 -2.18 13.50
C VAL A 25 0.43 -3.03 13.40
N SER A 26 -0.61 -2.61 14.11
CA SER A 26 -1.87 -3.36 14.20
C SER A 26 -3.00 -2.75 13.37
N GLY A 27 -2.93 -1.46 13.06
CA GLY A 27 -3.97 -0.78 12.28
C GLY A 27 -3.54 -0.59 10.83
N MET A 28 -4.37 -1.03 9.91
CA MET A 28 -4.09 -0.92 8.49
C MET A 28 -5.40 -0.76 7.73
N THR A 29 -5.43 0.18 6.80
CA THR A 29 -6.57 0.33 5.88
C THR A 29 -6.22 -0.28 4.54
N VAL A 30 -7.12 -1.07 4.00
CA VAL A 30 -6.92 -1.79 2.74
C VAL A 30 -7.99 -1.36 1.75
N THR A 31 -7.57 -1.05 0.53
CA THR A 31 -8.48 -0.68 -0.56
C THR A 31 -8.08 -1.44 -1.82
N GLU A 32 -9.06 -2.04 -2.48
CA GLU A 32 -8.85 -2.61 -3.79
C GLU A 32 -8.82 -1.50 -4.82
N VAL A 33 -7.77 -1.46 -5.64
CA VAL A 33 -7.57 -0.42 -6.65
C VAL A 33 -7.15 -1.04 -7.97
N LYS A 34 -7.11 -0.23 -9.01
CA LYS A 34 -6.59 -0.63 -10.30
C LYS A 34 -5.43 0.27 -10.66
N GLY A 35 -4.35 -0.34 -11.13
CA GLY A 35 -3.19 0.37 -11.60
C GLY A 35 -3.15 0.45 -13.10
N PHE A 36 -2.71 1.58 -13.60
CA PHE A 36 -2.34 1.79 -15.00
C PHE A 36 -0.86 2.11 -15.03
N GLY A 37 -0.09 1.37 -15.80
CA GLY A 37 1.34 1.62 -15.82
C GLY A 37 2.09 0.73 -16.80
N ARG A 38 3.36 0.50 -16.49
CA ARG A 38 4.27 -0.24 -17.38
C ARG A 38 4.09 -1.76 -17.32
N GLN A 39 3.27 -2.26 -16.42
CA GLN A 39 2.95 -3.67 -16.41
C GLN A 39 2.16 -3.99 -17.67
N ARG A 40 2.62 -4.95 -18.44
CA ARG A 40 1.95 -5.32 -19.68
C ARG A 40 0.62 -5.99 -19.37
N GLY A 41 -0.47 -5.37 -19.81
CA GLY A 41 -1.77 -6.01 -19.91
C GLY A 41 -1.85 -6.89 -21.14
N HIS A 42 -2.97 -7.59 -21.30
CA HIS A 42 -3.19 -8.26 -22.56
C HIS A 42 -3.71 -7.31 -23.62
N THR A 43 -3.45 -7.67 -24.85
CA THR A 43 -4.01 -6.99 -26.01
C THR A 43 -5.36 -7.62 -26.33
N GLU A 44 -6.37 -6.79 -26.47
CA GLU A 44 -7.69 -7.20 -26.90
C GLU A 44 -8.03 -6.59 -28.25
N LEU A 45 -8.81 -7.29 -29.06
CA LEU A 45 -9.34 -6.78 -30.31
C LEU A 45 -10.75 -6.25 -30.09
N TYR A 46 -10.97 -5.02 -30.51
CA TYR A 46 -12.29 -4.40 -30.47
C TYR A 46 -12.53 -3.66 -31.79
N ARG A 47 -13.54 -4.06 -32.56
CA ARG A 47 -13.86 -3.51 -33.87
C ARG A 47 -12.65 -3.49 -34.80
N GLY A 48 -11.82 -4.55 -34.76
CA GLY A 48 -10.64 -4.65 -35.63
C GLY A 48 -9.44 -3.85 -35.18
N ALA A 49 -9.50 -3.14 -34.08
CA ALA A 49 -8.37 -2.43 -33.49
C ALA A 49 -7.86 -3.17 -32.22
N GLU A 50 -6.55 -3.17 -32.07
CA GLU A 50 -5.94 -3.73 -30.88
C GLU A 50 -5.96 -2.71 -29.75
N TYR A 51 -6.41 -3.15 -28.56
CA TYR A 51 -6.33 -2.38 -27.33
C TYR A 51 -5.43 -3.09 -26.35
N VAL A 52 -4.52 -2.34 -25.76
CA VAL A 52 -3.74 -2.83 -24.62
C VAL A 52 -4.56 -2.57 -23.37
N VAL A 53 -4.91 -3.63 -22.66
CA VAL A 53 -5.59 -3.51 -21.37
C VAL A 53 -4.53 -3.23 -20.31
N ASP A 54 -4.46 -1.97 -19.90
CA ASP A 54 -3.38 -1.49 -19.03
C ASP A 54 -3.79 -1.43 -17.54
N PHE A 55 -5.09 -1.57 -17.26
CA PHE A 55 -5.56 -1.55 -15.87
C PHE A 55 -5.44 -2.93 -15.26
N VAL A 56 -4.70 -2.99 -14.16
CA VAL A 56 -4.39 -4.23 -13.45
C VAL A 56 -4.83 -4.09 -12.01
N PRO A 57 -5.48 -5.12 -11.44
CA PRO A 57 -5.83 -5.09 -10.02
C PRO A 57 -4.59 -4.90 -9.14
N LYS A 58 -4.72 -4.02 -8.17
CA LYS A 58 -3.71 -3.75 -7.14
C LYS A 58 -4.41 -3.63 -5.80
N THR A 59 -3.63 -3.66 -4.75
CA THR A 59 -4.11 -3.40 -3.40
C THR A 59 -3.37 -2.20 -2.84
N ARG A 60 -4.13 -1.23 -2.34
CA ARG A 60 -3.56 -0.10 -1.60
C ARG A 60 -3.68 -0.38 -0.12
N ILE A 61 -2.57 -0.29 0.59
CA ILE A 61 -2.54 -0.32 2.04
C ILE A 61 -2.08 1.01 2.57
N GLU A 62 -2.64 1.41 3.70
CA GLU A 62 -2.27 2.65 4.36
C GLU A 62 -2.11 2.40 5.85
N VAL A 63 -1.00 2.85 6.41
CA VAL A 63 -0.74 2.81 7.85
C VAL A 63 -0.26 4.16 8.31
N ALA A 64 -0.86 4.67 9.39
CA ALA A 64 -0.43 5.89 10.06
C ALA A 64 0.50 5.50 11.20
N VAL A 65 1.70 6.03 11.22
CA VAL A 65 2.70 5.65 12.20
C VAL A 65 3.46 6.86 12.73
N ARG A 66 4.09 6.69 13.88
CA ARG A 66 5.04 7.65 14.39
C ARG A 66 6.21 7.76 13.41
N THR A 67 6.79 8.93 13.33
CA THR A 67 7.90 9.19 12.41
C THR A 67 9.07 8.24 12.62
N ASP A 68 9.36 7.88 13.86
CA ASP A 68 10.46 6.98 14.20
C ASP A 68 10.25 5.51 13.77
N LEU A 69 9.02 5.13 13.37
CA LEU A 69 8.72 3.79 12.88
C LEU A 69 8.74 3.67 11.36
N VAL A 70 8.86 4.78 10.64
CA VAL A 70 8.74 4.79 9.18
C VAL A 70 9.73 3.83 8.52
N ASP A 71 10.99 3.89 8.91
CA ASP A 71 12.01 3.06 8.27
C ASP A 71 11.75 1.56 8.47
N ALA A 72 11.30 1.17 9.66
CA ALA A 72 10.95 -0.23 9.93
C ALA A 72 9.73 -0.67 9.12
N VAL A 73 8.74 0.20 8.98
CA VAL A 73 7.54 -0.07 8.18
C VAL A 73 7.91 -0.23 6.71
N VAL A 74 8.70 0.69 6.17
CA VAL A 74 9.16 0.63 4.78
C VAL A 74 9.93 -0.65 4.51
N GLU A 75 10.86 -1.01 5.38
CA GLU A 75 11.64 -2.24 5.24
C GLU A 75 10.76 -3.49 5.26
N ALA A 76 9.80 -3.54 6.17
CA ALA A 76 8.86 -4.66 6.27
C ALA A 76 8.05 -4.82 4.98
N ILE A 77 7.56 -3.71 4.42
CA ILE A 77 6.81 -3.73 3.16
C ILE A 77 7.71 -4.16 1.99
N LEU A 78 8.91 -3.60 1.90
CA LEU A 78 9.83 -3.96 0.82
C LEU A 78 10.14 -5.45 0.81
N LYS A 79 10.45 -6.01 1.97
CA LYS A 79 10.78 -7.45 2.08
C LYS A 79 9.60 -8.35 1.76
N SER A 80 8.41 -7.97 2.19
CA SER A 80 7.22 -8.83 2.07
C SER A 80 6.47 -8.67 0.75
N ALA A 81 6.54 -7.50 0.11
CA ALA A 81 5.80 -7.21 -1.11
C ALA A 81 6.60 -7.42 -2.39
N LYS A 82 7.93 -7.40 -2.31
CA LYS A 82 8.79 -7.47 -3.49
C LYS A 82 8.74 -8.83 -4.16
N THR A 83 8.52 -8.86 -5.47
CA THR A 83 8.72 -10.04 -6.32
C THR A 83 9.92 -9.88 -7.24
N GLY A 84 10.40 -8.66 -7.43
CA GLY A 84 11.46 -8.35 -8.39
C GLY A 84 10.97 -8.19 -9.82
N LYS A 85 9.67 -8.27 -10.04
CA LYS A 85 9.04 -8.16 -11.36
C LYS A 85 8.31 -6.84 -11.49
N VAL A 86 8.06 -6.45 -12.73
CA VAL A 86 7.24 -5.27 -13.04
C VAL A 86 5.87 -5.42 -12.37
N GLY A 87 5.39 -4.35 -11.81
CA GLY A 87 4.09 -4.32 -11.13
C GLY A 87 4.16 -4.43 -9.61
N ASP A 88 5.36 -4.51 -9.03
CA ASP A 88 5.54 -4.57 -7.57
C ASP A 88 4.98 -3.35 -6.83
N GLY A 89 4.82 -2.25 -7.53
CA GLY A 89 4.22 -1.04 -6.98
C GLY A 89 5.22 -0.10 -6.32
N LYS A 90 4.68 0.81 -5.53
CA LYS A 90 5.47 1.87 -4.89
C LYS A 90 4.98 2.12 -3.48
N ILE A 91 5.86 2.71 -2.70
CA ILE A 91 5.55 3.20 -1.36
C ILE A 91 5.60 4.72 -1.38
N PHE A 92 4.58 5.35 -0.80
CA PHE A 92 4.49 6.79 -0.67
C PHE A 92 4.47 7.14 0.81
N ILE A 93 5.21 8.15 1.20
CA ILE A 93 5.26 8.62 2.58
C ILE A 93 4.86 10.08 2.57
N THR A 94 3.82 10.40 3.35
CA THR A 94 3.31 11.75 3.46
C THR A 94 3.22 12.18 4.92
N ASP A 95 3.30 13.48 5.15
CA ASP A 95 3.16 14.03 6.48
C ASP A 95 1.70 14.02 6.91
N ILE A 96 1.45 13.66 8.15
CA ILE A 96 0.15 13.80 8.78
C ILE A 96 0.23 14.97 9.75
N GLN A 97 -0.63 15.97 9.56
CA GLN A 97 -0.67 17.11 10.46
C GLN A 97 -1.28 16.74 11.80
N ARG A 98 -2.41 16.03 11.78
CA ARG A 98 -3.14 15.65 12.98
C ARG A 98 -3.84 14.31 12.81
N VAL A 99 -3.94 13.57 13.89
CA VAL A 99 -4.75 12.35 14.00
C VAL A 99 -5.67 12.49 15.20
N ILE A 100 -6.93 12.12 15.04
CA ILE A 100 -7.89 12.10 16.14
C ILE A 100 -8.57 10.73 16.12
N ARG A 101 -8.52 10.02 17.24
CA ARG A 101 -9.23 8.75 17.38
C ARG A 101 -10.70 9.01 17.63
N ILE A 102 -11.56 8.51 16.78
CA ILE A 102 -12.99 8.80 16.85
C ILE A 102 -13.59 8.33 18.18
N ARG A 103 -13.26 7.12 18.62
CA ARG A 103 -13.86 6.54 19.82
C ARG A 103 -13.50 7.30 21.10
N THR A 104 -12.28 7.77 21.23
CA THR A 104 -11.75 8.32 22.48
C THR A 104 -11.51 9.82 22.44
N GLY A 105 -11.40 10.42 21.24
CA GLY A 105 -10.97 11.80 21.09
C GLY A 105 -9.49 12.03 21.34
N GLU A 106 -8.70 10.99 21.59
CA GLU A 106 -7.26 11.10 21.72
C GLU A 106 -6.65 11.66 20.43
N THR A 107 -5.56 12.41 20.56
CA THR A 107 -4.95 13.12 19.45
C THR A 107 -3.51 12.71 19.22
N ASP A 108 -3.10 12.80 17.96
CA ASP A 108 -1.73 12.64 17.52
C ASP A 108 -1.12 11.30 17.94
N ASP A 109 0.07 11.26 18.53
CA ASP A 109 0.73 9.99 18.85
C ASP A 109 -0.13 9.07 19.73
N ALA A 110 -0.92 9.64 20.63
CA ALA A 110 -1.84 8.86 21.46
C ALA A 110 -3.00 8.26 20.66
N ALA A 111 -3.28 8.80 19.48
CA ALA A 111 -4.35 8.30 18.61
C ALA A 111 -3.90 7.22 17.64
N LEU A 112 -2.61 6.99 17.55
CA LEU A 112 -2.05 6.00 16.63
C LEU A 112 -2.15 4.57 17.16
#